data_cdaa632e55060777f6791d2310efb72a
#
_entry.id   cdaa632e55060777f6791d2310efb72a
#
_cell.length_a   1.000
_cell.length_b   1.000
_cell.length_c   1.000
_cell.angle_alpha   90.00
_cell.angle_beta   90.00
_cell.angle_gamma   90.00
#
_symmetry.space_group_name_H-M   'P 1'
#
loop_
_entity.id
_entity.type
_entity.pdbx_description
1 polymer ?
#
loop_
_entity_poly.entity_id
_entity_poly.type
_entity_poly.pdbx_seq_one_letter_code
_entity_poly.pdbx_strand_id
1 'polypeptide(L)'
;MKNHIVKFSALVVILFLNACKTNKSNTKENDSSAKESSYFGQKPPGLIPEIFAPGIVSIDGRYESSISFSPDLKELYLDAKYEGEASQIYFSKFVDGTWTPIRRASFTRGNKMEEMHPFVSPDGKRIYFTAFDSTFSDERIWYVNRLEDSWGDAIKLNSPVNDDKVFFANHTKNGGLYYFDLSKFETYYALYKNGEFVEPQAAEIEIGHHAFISPNGDYLLVTDRSNQEENRRDNDIYVYFRNEDGTWSKPMNLGPKINTKFSEKTPTITPDGEYLFFARDERDIEPGLSNIHWVSTTVIENLRPKQQGQ
;
A
#
# COMPACT_ATOMS: atom_id res chain seq x y z
N MET A 1 36.37 -28.49 -88.15
CA MET A 1 36.50 -28.65 -86.71
C MET A 1 36.28 -27.28 -86.12
N LYS A 2 35.13 -27.02 -85.49
CA LYS A 2 34.73 -25.73 -84.98
C LYS A 2 34.74 -25.75 -83.44
N ASN A 3 35.58 -24.89 -82.83
CA ASN A 3 35.69 -24.70 -81.43
C ASN A 3 34.56 -23.78 -80.93
N HIS A 4 33.72 -24.26 -80.01
CA HIS A 4 32.78 -23.44 -79.33
C HIS A 4 33.39 -22.95 -77.99
N ILE A 5 33.56 -21.64 -77.87
CA ILE A 5 33.94 -20.96 -76.65
C ILE A 5 32.66 -20.67 -75.88
N VAL A 6 32.52 -21.29 -74.72
CA VAL A 6 31.43 -20.99 -73.77
C VAL A 6 31.88 -19.83 -72.88
N LYS A 7 31.17 -18.68 -72.95
CA LYS A 7 31.36 -17.54 -72.04
C LYS A 7 30.52 -17.78 -70.77
N PHE A 8 31.21 -17.88 -69.61
CA PHE A 8 30.60 -17.83 -68.30
C PHE A 8 30.36 -16.37 -67.91
N SER A 9 29.12 -15.97 -67.78
CA SER A 9 28.75 -14.69 -67.16
C SER A 9 28.60 -14.89 -65.64
N ALA A 10 29.46 -14.25 -64.87
CA ALA A 10 29.35 -14.22 -63.40
C ALA A 10 28.26 -13.21 -63.04
N LEU A 11 27.18 -13.70 -62.42
CA LEU A 11 26.15 -12.87 -61.83
C LEU A 11 26.57 -12.50 -60.41
N VAL A 12 26.93 -11.22 -60.19
CA VAL A 12 27.22 -10.67 -58.84
C VAL A 12 25.89 -10.35 -58.20
N VAL A 13 25.51 -11.15 -57.21
CA VAL A 13 24.36 -10.85 -56.30
C VAL A 13 24.84 -9.96 -55.17
N ILE A 14 24.46 -8.68 -55.21
CA ILE A 14 24.64 -7.74 -54.13
C ILE A 14 23.55 -7.96 -53.11
N LEU A 15 23.85 -8.60 -51.98
CA LEU A 15 22.97 -8.71 -50.80
C LEU A 15 23.00 -7.36 -50.06
N PHE A 16 21.91 -6.60 -50.16
CA PHE A 16 21.65 -5.48 -49.29
C PHE A 16 21.27 -6.01 -47.91
N LEU A 17 22.17 -5.95 -46.95
CA LEU A 17 21.85 -6.12 -45.53
C LEU A 17 21.07 -4.88 -45.05
N ASN A 18 19.75 -4.97 -45.02
CA ASN A 18 18.94 -4.03 -44.28
C ASN A 18 19.15 -4.28 -42.79
N ALA A 19 20.01 -3.47 -42.17
CA ALA A 19 20.10 -3.40 -40.71
C ALA A 19 18.76 -2.82 -40.18
N CYS A 20 17.88 -3.67 -39.70
CA CYS A 20 16.73 -3.28 -38.90
C CYS A 20 17.25 -2.53 -37.67
N LYS A 21 17.10 -1.21 -37.62
CA LYS A 21 17.15 -0.45 -36.37
C LYS A 21 15.98 -0.93 -35.52
N THR A 22 16.25 -1.77 -34.54
CA THR A 22 15.29 -2.08 -33.47
C THR A 22 14.99 -0.80 -32.71
N ASN A 23 13.78 -0.31 -32.85
CA ASN A 23 13.23 0.81 -32.11
C ASN A 23 13.23 0.47 -30.61
N LYS A 24 13.95 1.25 -29.83
CA LYS A 24 13.92 1.24 -28.35
C LYS A 24 12.61 1.78 -27.75
N SER A 25 11.52 1.88 -28.51
CA SER A 25 10.21 2.40 -28.02
C SER A 25 9.32 1.34 -27.37
N ASN A 26 9.55 0.04 -27.63
CA ASN A 26 8.62 -1.01 -27.14
C ASN A 26 8.74 -1.36 -25.66
N THR A 27 9.82 -0.99 -24.97
CA THR A 27 9.98 -1.32 -23.54
C THR A 27 9.16 -0.42 -22.63
N LYS A 28 8.98 0.85 -22.97
CA LYS A 28 8.17 1.78 -22.14
C LYS A 28 6.65 1.58 -22.27
N GLU A 29 6.17 1.23 -23.46
CA GLU A 29 4.74 0.97 -23.69
C GLU A 29 4.29 -0.36 -23.05
N ASN A 30 5.12 -1.41 -23.11
CA ASN A 30 4.82 -2.68 -22.45
C ASN A 30 4.86 -2.59 -20.92
N ASP A 31 5.75 -1.78 -20.36
CA ASP A 31 5.84 -1.55 -18.91
C ASP A 31 4.63 -0.72 -18.40
N SER A 32 4.20 0.28 -19.18
CA SER A 32 3.00 1.09 -18.87
C SER A 32 1.73 0.23 -18.88
N SER A 33 1.52 -0.60 -19.90
CA SER A 33 0.32 -1.42 -19.98
C SER A 33 0.28 -2.54 -18.93
N ALA A 34 1.44 -3.09 -18.55
CA ALA A 34 1.54 -4.05 -17.45
C ALA A 34 1.20 -3.40 -16.11
N LYS A 35 1.66 -2.17 -15.86
CA LYS A 35 1.31 -1.39 -14.66
C LYS A 35 -0.17 -1.01 -14.62
N GLU A 36 -0.76 -0.58 -15.72
CA GLU A 36 -2.19 -0.29 -15.79
C GLU A 36 -3.03 -1.53 -15.45
N SER A 37 -2.66 -2.72 -15.93
CA SER A 37 -3.37 -3.96 -15.62
C SER A 37 -3.32 -4.31 -14.13
N SER A 38 -2.23 -3.96 -13.43
CA SER A 38 -2.05 -4.18 -11.98
C SER A 38 -2.97 -3.29 -11.12
N TYR A 39 -3.58 -2.23 -11.68
CA TYR A 39 -4.40 -1.27 -10.95
C TYR A 39 -5.79 -1.12 -11.56
N PHE A 40 -6.48 -2.24 -11.82
CA PHE A 40 -7.83 -2.29 -12.41
C PHE A 40 -7.97 -1.57 -13.76
N GLY A 41 -6.89 -1.51 -14.54
CA GLY A 41 -6.86 -0.79 -15.81
C GLY A 41 -6.75 0.73 -15.68
N GLN A 42 -6.62 1.25 -14.47
CA GLN A 42 -6.42 2.68 -14.25
C GLN A 42 -4.97 3.05 -14.51
N LYS A 43 -4.77 4.15 -15.26
CA LYS A 43 -3.44 4.70 -15.49
C LYS A 43 -2.88 5.25 -14.17
N PRO A 44 -1.63 4.89 -13.82
CA PRO A 44 -1.00 5.40 -12.61
C PRO A 44 -0.96 6.94 -12.53
N PRO A 45 -1.24 7.52 -11.35
CA PRO A 45 -1.28 8.96 -11.14
C PRO A 45 0.12 9.56 -11.11
N GLY A 46 0.19 10.89 -11.33
CA GLY A 46 1.41 11.68 -11.13
C GLY A 46 1.54 12.19 -9.69
N LEU A 47 1.73 13.52 -9.56
CA LEU A 47 1.91 14.22 -8.28
C LEU A 47 0.59 14.80 -7.71
N ILE A 48 -0.53 14.50 -8.31
CA ILE A 48 -1.86 14.90 -7.86
C ILE A 48 -2.62 13.62 -7.51
N PRO A 49 -3.19 13.51 -6.31
CA PRO A 49 -3.99 12.35 -5.96
C PRO A 49 -5.23 12.20 -6.84
N GLU A 50 -5.54 10.95 -7.16
CA GLU A 50 -6.74 10.57 -7.88
C GLU A 50 -7.53 9.55 -7.06
N ILE A 51 -8.83 9.45 -7.26
CA ILE A 51 -9.64 8.36 -6.68
C ILE A 51 -9.21 7.04 -7.32
N PHE A 52 -8.95 6.04 -6.49
CA PHE A 52 -8.53 4.72 -6.98
C PHE A 52 -9.72 3.86 -7.40
N ALA A 53 -9.66 3.35 -8.63
CA ALA A 53 -10.63 2.43 -9.24
C ALA A 53 -12.09 2.79 -8.92
N PRO A 54 -12.58 3.99 -9.33
CA PRO A 54 -13.92 4.48 -9.03
C PRO A 54 -14.99 3.51 -9.57
N GLY A 55 -16.01 3.23 -8.75
CA GLY A 55 -17.07 2.26 -9.06
C GLY A 55 -16.66 0.79 -8.89
N ILE A 56 -15.39 0.51 -8.56
CA ILE A 56 -14.88 -0.86 -8.30
C ILE A 56 -14.35 -0.96 -6.87
N VAL A 57 -13.34 -0.16 -6.53
CA VAL A 57 -12.76 -0.07 -5.18
C VAL A 57 -13.38 1.07 -4.40
N SER A 58 -13.42 2.27 -4.96
CA SER A 58 -14.08 3.43 -4.36
C SER A 58 -15.51 3.50 -4.85
N ILE A 59 -16.49 3.30 -3.96
CA ILE A 59 -17.92 3.16 -4.27
C ILE A 59 -18.72 4.21 -3.51
N ASP A 60 -19.53 4.97 -4.21
CA ASP A 60 -20.41 5.98 -3.61
C ASP A 60 -21.30 5.38 -2.52
N GLY A 61 -21.37 6.06 -1.39
CA GLY A 61 -22.16 5.62 -0.23
C GLY A 61 -21.51 4.51 0.61
N ARG A 62 -20.27 4.12 0.28
CA ARG A 62 -19.47 3.20 1.08
C ARG A 62 -18.26 3.92 1.67
N TYR A 63 -17.93 3.61 2.89
CA TYR A 63 -16.76 4.12 3.59
C TYR A 63 -15.60 3.14 3.39
N GLU A 64 -14.58 3.49 2.60
CA GLU A 64 -13.33 2.77 2.49
C GLU A 64 -12.31 3.38 3.45
N SER A 65 -11.53 2.53 4.15
CA SER A 65 -10.58 2.99 5.16
C SER A 65 -9.13 2.69 4.80
N SER A 66 -8.76 1.45 4.56
CA SER A 66 -7.38 1.10 4.24
C SER A 66 -7.29 0.07 3.12
N ILE A 67 -6.10 -0.03 2.53
CA ILE A 67 -5.83 -0.90 1.39
C ILE A 67 -4.44 -1.52 1.52
N SER A 68 -4.28 -2.76 1.06
CA SER A 68 -3.00 -3.45 0.99
C SER A 68 -2.92 -4.34 -0.23
N PHE A 69 -1.75 -4.41 -0.84
CA PHE A 69 -1.47 -5.29 -1.98
C PHE A 69 -0.56 -6.46 -1.57
N SER A 70 -0.68 -7.59 -2.27
CA SER A 70 0.32 -8.64 -2.21
C SER A 70 1.66 -8.18 -2.80
N PRO A 71 2.81 -8.80 -2.41
CA PRO A 71 4.12 -8.40 -2.90
C PRO A 71 4.29 -8.45 -4.43
N ASP A 72 3.52 -9.28 -5.11
CA ASP A 72 3.49 -9.40 -6.57
C ASP A 72 2.41 -8.53 -7.26
N LEU A 73 1.71 -7.68 -6.48
CA LEU A 73 0.63 -6.79 -6.92
C LEU A 73 -0.56 -7.50 -7.56
N LYS A 74 -0.74 -8.81 -7.30
CA LYS A 74 -1.84 -9.61 -7.88
C LYS A 74 -3.00 -9.86 -6.94
N GLU A 75 -2.91 -9.44 -5.70
CA GLU A 75 -4.01 -9.46 -4.75
C GLU A 75 -4.16 -8.10 -4.10
N LEU A 76 -5.40 -7.68 -3.94
CA LEU A 76 -5.79 -6.47 -3.25
C LEU A 76 -6.67 -6.86 -2.06
N TYR A 77 -6.45 -6.21 -0.93
CA TYR A 77 -7.28 -6.27 0.27
C TYR A 77 -7.61 -4.84 0.70
N LEU A 78 -8.86 -4.61 1.07
CA LEU A 78 -9.30 -3.32 1.63
C LEU A 78 -10.32 -3.58 2.73
N ASP A 79 -10.42 -2.67 3.69
CA ASP A 79 -11.55 -2.66 4.59
C ASP A 79 -12.53 -1.54 4.24
N ALA A 80 -13.80 -1.89 4.32
CA ALA A 80 -14.89 -0.98 4.01
C ALA A 80 -16.16 -1.35 4.76
N LYS A 81 -17.09 -0.35 4.86
CA LYS A 81 -18.43 -0.54 5.42
C LYS A 81 -19.45 0.36 4.77
N TYR A 82 -20.71 -0.05 4.79
CA TYR A 82 -21.83 0.85 4.56
C TYR A 82 -22.26 1.51 5.88
N GLU A 83 -23.04 2.59 5.80
CA GLU A 83 -23.56 3.26 6.99
C GLU A 83 -24.39 2.30 7.86
N GLY A 84 -24.10 2.28 9.16
CA GLY A 84 -24.75 1.38 10.12
C GLY A 84 -24.25 -0.07 10.10
N GLU A 85 -23.30 -0.41 9.22
CA GLU A 85 -22.70 -1.75 9.17
C GLU A 85 -21.33 -1.79 9.86
N ALA A 86 -20.92 -2.99 10.25
CA ALA A 86 -19.59 -3.27 10.74
C ALA A 86 -18.58 -3.27 9.59
N SER A 87 -17.35 -2.79 9.84
CA SER A 87 -16.28 -2.81 8.86
C SER A 87 -15.85 -4.25 8.56
N GLN A 88 -15.62 -4.53 7.28
CA GLN A 88 -15.25 -5.85 6.80
C GLN A 88 -14.13 -5.78 5.80
N ILE A 89 -13.30 -6.82 5.75
CA ILE A 89 -12.24 -6.93 4.76
C ILE A 89 -12.79 -7.54 3.48
N TYR A 90 -12.49 -6.88 2.37
CA TYR A 90 -12.80 -7.32 1.01
C TYR A 90 -11.51 -7.59 0.25
N PHE A 91 -11.58 -8.43 -0.78
CA PHE A 91 -10.42 -8.75 -1.62
C PHE A 91 -10.78 -8.95 -3.08
N SER A 92 -9.77 -8.80 -3.92
CA SER A 92 -9.79 -9.17 -5.34
C SER A 92 -8.45 -9.80 -5.72
N LYS A 93 -8.46 -10.67 -6.72
CA LYS A 93 -7.24 -11.31 -7.27
C LYS A 93 -7.14 -11.03 -8.76
N PHE A 94 -5.91 -10.81 -9.23
CA PHE A 94 -5.60 -10.69 -10.66
C PHE A 94 -5.28 -12.08 -11.22
N VAL A 95 -6.19 -12.62 -12.02
CA VAL A 95 -6.12 -13.97 -12.59
C VAL A 95 -6.38 -13.89 -14.08
N ASP A 96 -5.57 -14.57 -14.89
CA ASP A 96 -5.71 -14.62 -16.35
C ASP A 96 -5.86 -13.24 -17.02
N GLY A 97 -5.07 -12.26 -16.53
CA GLY A 97 -5.06 -10.91 -17.08
C GLY A 97 -6.21 -9.99 -16.64
N THR A 98 -7.05 -10.42 -15.69
CA THR A 98 -8.19 -9.64 -15.20
C THR A 98 -8.34 -9.72 -13.70
N TRP A 99 -8.88 -8.65 -13.09
CA TRP A 99 -9.26 -8.64 -11.68
C TRP A 99 -10.59 -9.36 -11.47
N THR A 100 -10.65 -10.23 -10.48
CA THR A 100 -11.91 -10.86 -10.06
C THR A 100 -12.83 -9.82 -9.41
N PRO A 101 -14.15 -10.04 -9.39
CA PRO A 101 -15.04 -9.18 -8.61
C PRO A 101 -14.60 -9.09 -7.15
N ILE A 102 -14.69 -7.91 -6.55
CA ILE A 102 -14.40 -7.69 -5.14
C ILE A 102 -15.40 -8.47 -4.29
N ARG A 103 -14.90 -9.23 -3.30
CA ARG A 103 -15.70 -10.08 -2.41
C ARG A 103 -15.21 -9.94 -0.97
N ARG A 104 -16.11 -10.15 -0.02
CA ARG A 104 -15.79 -10.19 1.41
C ARG A 104 -14.84 -11.38 1.70
N ALA A 105 -13.79 -11.12 2.47
CA ALA A 105 -12.81 -12.13 2.88
C ALA A 105 -13.32 -13.00 4.03
N SER A 106 -13.97 -12.38 5.02
CA SER A 106 -14.54 -13.06 6.20
C SER A 106 -13.52 -13.94 6.92
N PHE A 107 -12.37 -13.39 7.26
CA PHE A 107 -11.24 -14.13 7.85
C PHE A 107 -11.61 -14.79 9.18
N THR A 108 -12.35 -14.10 10.04
CA THR A 108 -12.81 -14.64 11.33
C THR A 108 -14.10 -15.49 11.23
N ARG A 109 -14.65 -15.63 10.00
CA ARG A 109 -15.91 -16.37 9.74
C ARG A 109 -17.08 -15.90 10.62
N GLY A 110 -17.12 -14.62 10.96
CA GLY A 110 -18.14 -14.02 11.81
C GLY A 110 -17.89 -14.20 13.32
N ASN A 111 -16.74 -14.76 13.73
CA ASN A 111 -16.37 -14.83 15.15
C ASN A 111 -15.97 -13.47 15.74
N LYS A 112 -15.74 -12.46 14.89
CA LYS A 112 -15.53 -11.07 15.24
C LYS A 112 -16.49 -10.19 14.44
N MET A 113 -16.97 -9.11 15.06
CA MET A 113 -17.91 -8.19 14.42
C MET A 113 -17.20 -7.35 13.36
N GLU A 114 -16.05 -6.81 13.70
CA GLU A 114 -15.26 -5.91 12.87
C GLU A 114 -13.95 -6.58 12.40
N GLU A 115 -13.62 -6.40 11.13
CA GLU A 115 -12.34 -6.77 10.54
C GLU A 115 -11.81 -5.56 9.75
N MET A 116 -10.65 -5.02 10.14
CA MET A 116 -10.12 -3.76 9.58
C MET A 116 -8.60 -3.84 9.34
N HIS A 117 -8.10 -2.89 8.58
CA HIS A 117 -6.68 -2.63 8.35
C HIS A 117 -5.90 -3.86 7.89
N PRO A 118 -6.27 -4.47 6.75
CA PRO A 118 -5.54 -5.60 6.21
C PRO A 118 -4.13 -5.18 5.78
N PHE A 119 -3.14 -6.00 6.11
CA PHE A 119 -1.76 -5.82 5.68
C PHE A 119 -1.17 -7.16 5.24
N VAL A 120 -0.82 -7.28 3.97
CA VAL A 120 -0.13 -8.47 3.44
C VAL A 120 1.34 -8.41 3.83
N SER A 121 1.85 -9.46 4.46
CA SER A 121 3.26 -9.54 4.84
C SER A 121 4.19 -9.45 3.61
N PRO A 122 5.39 -8.86 3.74
CA PRO A 122 6.34 -8.72 2.63
C PRO A 122 6.77 -10.03 1.96
N ASP A 123 6.64 -11.15 2.66
CA ASP A 123 6.87 -12.49 2.08
C ASP A 123 5.60 -13.12 1.47
N GLY A 124 4.47 -12.43 1.54
CA GLY A 124 3.18 -12.89 1.03
C GLY A 124 2.55 -14.07 1.78
N LYS A 125 3.11 -14.48 2.93
CA LYS A 125 2.67 -15.69 3.64
C LYS A 125 1.57 -15.45 4.65
N ARG A 126 1.35 -14.20 5.07
CA ARG A 126 0.33 -13.83 6.05
C ARG A 126 -0.40 -12.57 5.64
N ILE A 127 -1.66 -12.46 6.06
CA ILE A 127 -2.37 -11.19 6.14
C ILE A 127 -2.59 -10.91 7.60
N TYR A 128 -2.07 -9.79 8.07
CA TYR A 128 -2.36 -9.22 9.38
C TYR A 128 -3.58 -8.30 9.28
N PHE A 129 -4.37 -8.23 10.33
CA PHE A 129 -5.52 -7.35 10.39
C PHE A 129 -5.91 -7.08 11.85
N THR A 130 -6.69 -6.03 12.07
CA THR A 130 -7.31 -5.76 13.36
C THR A 130 -8.69 -6.40 13.38
N ALA A 131 -9.03 -7.09 14.47
CA ALA A 131 -10.40 -7.60 14.67
C ALA A 131 -10.86 -7.43 16.11
N PHE A 132 -12.16 -7.15 16.29
CA PHE A 132 -12.79 -6.89 17.59
C PHE A 132 -14.32 -7.13 17.54
N ASP A 133 -14.95 -7.27 18.72
CA ASP A 133 -16.37 -7.51 18.85
C ASP A 133 -17.17 -6.25 19.17
N SER A 134 -16.58 -5.36 19.94
CA SER A 134 -17.18 -4.08 20.26
C SER A 134 -16.15 -2.97 20.21
N THR A 135 -16.59 -1.84 19.72
CA THR A 135 -15.74 -0.66 19.50
C THR A 135 -14.97 -0.26 20.76
N PHE A 136 -13.67 -0.10 20.63
CA PHE A 136 -12.71 0.35 21.65
C PHE A 136 -12.61 -0.53 22.90
N SER A 137 -12.91 -1.82 22.81
CA SER A 137 -12.87 -2.72 23.97
C SER A 137 -11.88 -3.86 23.86
N ASP A 138 -11.77 -4.49 22.69
CA ASP A 138 -10.96 -5.69 22.51
C ASP A 138 -10.20 -5.76 21.18
N GLU A 139 -9.82 -4.59 20.63
CA GLU A 139 -9.02 -4.52 19.42
C GLU A 139 -7.71 -5.26 19.60
N ARG A 140 -7.44 -6.20 18.71
CA ARG A 140 -6.21 -7.02 18.68
C ARG A 140 -5.78 -7.25 17.25
N ILE A 141 -4.50 -7.51 17.09
CA ILE A 141 -3.92 -7.97 15.83
C ILE A 141 -4.17 -9.46 15.67
N TRP A 142 -4.71 -9.81 14.54
CA TRP A 142 -4.94 -11.18 14.08
C TRP A 142 -4.19 -11.40 12.77
N TYR A 143 -4.03 -12.63 12.36
CA TYR A 143 -3.52 -12.96 11.04
C TYR A 143 -4.14 -14.25 10.52
N VAL A 144 -4.10 -14.39 9.19
CA VAL A 144 -4.34 -15.66 8.49
C VAL A 144 -3.08 -16.07 7.76
N ASN A 145 -2.81 -17.38 7.73
CA ASN A 145 -1.70 -17.93 6.92
C ASN A 145 -2.18 -18.18 5.50
N ARG A 146 -1.30 -17.96 4.52
CA ARG A 146 -1.56 -18.31 3.14
C ARG A 146 -1.54 -19.84 2.98
N LEU A 147 -2.55 -20.36 2.32
CA LEU A 147 -2.63 -21.70 1.75
C LEU A 147 -2.47 -21.56 0.22
N GLU A 148 -2.42 -22.67 -0.52
CA GLU A 148 -2.15 -22.65 -1.96
C GLU A 148 -3.06 -21.66 -2.72
N ASP A 149 -4.38 -21.78 -2.58
CA ASP A 149 -5.36 -20.91 -3.26
C ASP A 149 -6.30 -20.14 -2.31
N SER A 150 -6.04 -20.20 -1.01
CA SER A 150 -6.94 -19.66 0.01
C SER A 150 -6.16 -19.16 1.24
N TRP A 151 -6.89 -18.86 2.28
CA TRP A 151 -6.36 -18.49 3.59
C TRP A 151 -6.86 -19.45 4.67
N GLY A 152 -5.99 -19.73 5.64
CA GLY A 152 -6.33 -20.55 6.80
C GLY A 152 -7.27 -19.84 7.78
N ASP A 153 -7.49 -20.46 8.92
CA ASP A 153 -8.27 -19.86 10.01
C ASP A 153 -7.56 -18.62 10.58
N ALA A 154 -8.35 -17.66 11.05
CA ALA A 154 -7.84 -16.50 11.73
C ALA A 154 -7.23 -16.89 13.09
N ILE A 155 -6.01 -16.42 13.32
CA ILE A 155 -5.24 -16.67 14.53
C ILE A 155 -4.97 -15.33 15.20
N LYS A 156 -5.36 -15.18 16.46
CA LYS A 156 -4.96 -14.04 17.27
C LYS A 156 -3.45 -14.06 17.44
N LEU A 157 -2.77 -12.96 17.16
CA LEU A 157 -1.31 -12.87 17.31
C LEU A 157 -0.93 -13.12 18.77
N ASN A 158 -0.21 -14.21 19.00
CA ASN A 158 0.36 -14.54 20.31
C ASN A 158 1.72 -13.85 20.46
N SER A 159 1.70 -12.66 21.02
CA SER A 159 2.88 -11.79 21.17
C SER A 159 2.57 -10.71 22.21
N PRO A 160 3.59 -10.17 22.92
CA PRO A 160 3.44 -8.99 23.79
C PRO A 160 2.82 -7.77 23.06
N VAL A 161 2.86 -7.72 21.73
CA VAL A 161 2.13 -6.72 20.92
C VAL A 161 0.64 -6.66 21.27
N ASN A 162 0.04 -7.81 21.58
CA ASN A 162 -1.39 -7.94 21.88
C ASN A 162 -1.74 -7.90 23.37
N ASP A 163 -0.82 -7.51 24.24
CA ASP A 163 -1.11 -7.36 25.66
C ASP A 163 -2.11 -6.21 25.90
N ASP A 164 -1.96 -5.13 25.14
CA ASP A 164 -2.85 -3.97 25.14
C ASP A 164 -3.81 -3.97 23.94
N LYS A 165 -4.70 -2.95 23.86
CA LYS A 165 -5.55 -2.73 22.69
C LYS A 165 -4.72 -2.12 21.58
N VAL A 166 -4.66 -2.79 20.45
CA VAL A 166 -3.77 -2.41 19.35
C VAL A 166 -4.43 -2.55 17.99
N PHE A 167 -4.03 -1.71 17.04
CA PHE A 167 -4.53 -1.77 15.67
C PHE A 167 -3.50 -1.26 14.65
N PHE A 168 -3.84 -1.37 13.35
CA PHE A 168 -3.07 -0.88 12.21
C PHE A 168 -1.65 -1.43 12.16
N ALA A 169 -1.51 -2.76 12.21
CA ALA A 169 -0.21 -3.43 12.15
C ALA A 169 0.33 -3.52 10.72
N ASN A 170 1.59 -3.16 10.56
CA ASN A 170 2.34 -3.33 9.31
C ASN A 170 3.81 -3.55 9.62
N HIS A 171 4.58 -4.14 8.69
CA HIS A 171 5.98 -4.40 8.95
C HIS A 171 6.88 -4.30 7.72
N THR A 172 8.16 -4.06 7.95
CA THR A 172 9.20 -3.99 6.93
C THR A 172 9.57 -5.36 6.39
N LYS A 173 10.29 -5.40 5.27
CA LYS A 173 10.92 -6.62 4.73
C LYS A 173 11.86 -7.29 5.75
N ASN A 174 12.44 -6.52 6.66
CA ASN A 174 13.34 -7.01 7.72
C ASN A 174 12.61 -7.46 8.99
N GLY A 175 11.28 -7.44 9.00
CA GLY A 175 10.44 -8.08 10.00
C GLY A 175 10.05 -7.25 11.23
N GLY A 176 10.43 -5.98 11.34
CA GLY A 176 9.93 -5.14 12.45
C GLY A 176 8.45 -4.78 12.26
N LEU A 177 7.59 -5.07 13.23
CA LEU A 177 6.16 -4.76 13.21
C LEU A 177 5.90 -3.40 13.84
N TYR A 178 5.28 -2.48 13.09
CA TYR A 178 4.76 -1.21 13.59
C TYR A 178 3.27 -1.34 13.83
N TYR A 179 2.77 -0.70 14.89
CA TYR A 179 1.34 -0.72 15.26
C TYR A 179 1.01 0.46 16.18
N PHE A 180 -0.26 0.76 16.34
CA PHE A 180 -0.72 1.77 17.27
C PHE A 180 -1.29 1.12 18.54
N ASP A 181 -0.81 1.53 19.69
CA ASP A 181 -1.32 1.13 21.00
C ASP A 181 -2.38 2.14 21.46
N LEU A 182 -3.65 1.71 21.43
CA LEU A 182 -4.79 2.51 21.85
C LEU A 182 -4.81 2.80 23.35
N SER A 183 -4.22 1.93 24.16
CA SER A 183 -4.21 2.08 25.60
C SER A 183 -3.22 3.16 26.06
N LYS A 184 -2.13 3.31 25.30
CA LYS A 184 -1.08 4.31 25.55
C LYS A 184 -1.21 5.54 24.64
N PHE A 185 -2.03 5.41 23.60
CA PHE A 185 -2.21 6.41 22.55
C PHE A 185 -0.90 6.79 21.84
N GLU A 186 -0.13 5.78 21.46
CA GLU A 186 1.22 5.93 20.94
C GLU A 186 1.55 4.87 19.89
N THR A 187 2.41 5.23 18.92
CA THR A 187 2.96 4.27 17.94
C THR A 187 4.10 3.48 18.55
N TYR A 188 4.03 2.16 18.40
CA TYR A 188 5.01 1.19 18.85
C TYR A 188 5.61 0.42 17.70
N TYR A 189 6.78 -0.17 17.93
CA TYR A 189 7.32 -1.21 17.07
C TYR A 189 7.79 -2.40 17.89
N ALA A 190 7.76 -3.59 17.31
CA ALA A 190 8.26 -4.82 17.90
C ALA A 190 9.25 -5.50 16.95
N LEU A 191 10.33 -6.04 17.50
CA LEU A 191 11.35 -6.74 16.73
C LEU A 191 10.87 -8.15 16.39
N TYR A 192 11.23 -8.65 15.20
CA TYR A 192 11.01 -10.04 14.84
C TYR A 192 12.23 -10.89 15.17
N LYS A 193 12.12 -11.77 16.17
CA LYS A 193 13.19 -12.66 16.61
C LYS A 193 12.67 -14.09 16.76
N ASN A 194 13.37 -15.06 16.21
CA ASN A 194 13.06 -16.50 16.34
C ASN A 194 11.61 -16.88 15.96
N GLY A 195 11.01 -16.18 14.99
CA GLY A 195 9.64 -16.46 14.53
C GLY A 195 8.54 -15.69 15.25
N GLU A 196 8.87 -14.84 16.22
CA GLU A 196 7.93 -14.08 17.06
C GLU A 196 8.24 -12.59 17.07
N PHE A 197 7.21 -11.76 17.31
CA PHE A 197 7.38 -10.34 17.58
C PHE A 197 7.58 -10.15 19.09
N VAL A 198 8.70 -9.55 19.43
CA VAL A 198 9.17 -9.40 20.83
C VAL A 198 9.59 -7.97 21.12
N GLU A 199 9.73 -7.67 22.43
CA GLU A 199 10.28 -6.40 22.92
C GLU A 199 9.58 -5.17 22.32
N PRO A 200 8.25 -5.00 22.51
CA PRO A 200 7.57 -3.81 22.06
C PRO A 200 8.17 -2.54 22.64
N GLN A 201 8.44 -1.55 21.79
CA GLN A 201 9.04 -0.27 22.17
C GLN A 201 8.27 0.86 21.52
N ALA A 202 8.18 2.02 22.18
CA ALA A 202 7.69 3.24 21.56
C ALA A 202 8.55 3.60 20.33
N ALA A 203 7.91 4.09 19.27
CA ALA A 203 8.61 4.46 18.05
C ALA A 203 9.40 5.77 18.17
N GLU A 204 9.30 6.47 19.32
CA GLU A 204 9.98 7.75 19.60
C GLU A 204 9.68 8.83 18.53
N ILE A 205 8.44 8.92 18.09
CA ILE A 205 7.93 9.96 17.20
C ILE A 205 7.10 10.97 17.98
N GLU A 206 7.03 12.22 17.49
CA GLU A 206 6.39 13.32 18.23
C GLU A 206 4.87 13.30 18.14
N ILE A 207 4.35 12.92 16.96
CA ILE A 207 2.91 12.88 16.65
C ILE A 207 2.61 11.66 15.79
N GLY A 208 1.37 11.24 15.79
CA GLY A 208 0.82 10.36 14.77
C GLY A 208 0.27 9.04 15.25
N HIS A 209 -0.78 8.64 14.60
CA HIS A 209 -1.42 7.33 14.64
C HIS A 209 -1.52 6.76 13.22
N HIS A 210 -2.02 5.52 13.04
CA HIS A 210 -2.02 4.82 11.75
C HIS A 210 -0.63 4.86 11.06
N ALA A 211 0.41 4.58 11.83
CA ALA A 211 1.77 4.64 11.35
C ALA A 211 2.07 3.52 10.35
N PHE A 212 2.48 3.88 9.14
CA PHE A 212 2.87 2.94 8.08
C PHE A 212 4.36 3.08 7.77
N ILE A 213 5.12 2.02 8.03
CA ILE A 213 6.55 1.98 7.71
C ILE A 213 6.75 1.66 6.21
N SER A 214 7.59 2.42 5.53
CA SER A 214 7.95 2.14 4.14
C SER A 214 8.50 0.73 3.96
N PRO A 215 8.34 0.09 2.80
CA PRO A 215 8.86 -1.27 2.57
C PRO A 215 10.35 -1.45 2.86
N ASN A 216 11.14 -0.39 2.73
CA ASN A 216 12.57 -0.38 3.01
C ASN A 216 12.92 0.11 4.42
N GLY A 217 11.96 0.64 5.18
CA GLY A 217 12.15 1.13 6.54
C GLY A 217 12.85 2.49 6.65
N ASP A 218 12.89 3.25 5.58
CA ASP A 218 13.62 4.53 5.47
C ASP A 218 12.75 5.77 5.70
N TYR A 219 11.42 5.61 5.73
CA TYR A 219 10.47 6.62 6.19
C TYR A 219 9.23 5.99 6.83
N LEU A 220 8.58 6.77 7.69
CA LEU A 220 7.35 6.41 8.37
C LEU A 220 6.29 7.45 8.03
N LEU A 221 5.14 7.01 7.53
CA LEU A 221 3.96 7.84 7.34
C LEU A 221 3.07 7.73 8.56
N VAL A 222 2.47 8.82 8.98
CA VAL A 222 1.52 8.86 10.09
C VAL A 222 0.34 9.75 9.76
N THR A 223 -0.76 9.52 10.44
CA THR A 223 -1.92 10.40 10.45
C THR A 223 -1.97 11.17 11.75
N ASP A 224 -2.18 12.47 11.71
CA ASP A 224 -2.42 13.28 12.90
C ASP A 224 -3.27 14.50 12.56
N ARG A 225 -3.69 15.23 13.58
CA ARG A 225 -4.47 16.45 13.37
C ARG A 225 -3.71 17.45 12.50
N SER A 226 -4.46 18.14 11.65
CA SER A 226 -3.90 19.21 10.85
C SER A 226 -3.32 20.32 11.74
N ASN A 227 -2.12 20.78 11.41
CA ASN A 227 -1.47 21.93 12.03
C ASN A 227 -1.46 23.16 11.10
N GLN A 228 -2.16 23.10 9.98
CA GLN A 228 -2.15 24.17 8.98
C GLN A 228 -3.00 25.39 9.39
N GLU A 229 -4.05 25.17 10.19
CA GLU A 229 -4.95 26.22 10.67
C GLU A 229 -5.39 25.96 12.11
N GLU A 230 -5.49 27.00 12.94
CA GLU A 230 -5.74 26.93 14.38
C GLU A 230 -7.03 26.21 14.78
N ASN A 231 -8.04 26.16 13.90
CA ASN A 231 -9.36 25.57 14.20
C ASN A 231 -9.69 24.32 13.38
N ARG A 232 -8.76 23.81 12.58
CA ARG A 232 -8.98 22.57 11.83
C ARG A 232 -8.96 21.36 12.76
N ARG A 233 -9.90 20.45 12.56
CA ARG A 233 -10.04 19.19 13.33
C ARG A 233 -9.86 17.92 12.47
N ASP A 234 -9.70 18.10 11.18
CA ASP A 234 -9.39 17.05 10.24
C ASP A 234 -7.97 16.51 10.46
N ASN A 235 -7.70 15.36 9.87
CA ASN A 235 -6.40 14.73 9.93
C ASN A 235 -5.63 14.96 8.63
N ASP A 236 -4.34 15.18 8.79
CA ASP A 236 -3.34 15.26 7.72
C ASP A 236 -2.39 14.07 7.77
N ILE A 237 -1.75 13.76 6.66
CA ILE A 237 -0.66 12.79 6.59
C ILE A 237 0.67 13.51 6.71
N TYR A 238 1.53 12.98 7.58
CA TYR A 238 2.90 13.44 7.81
C TYR A 238 3.88 12.33 7.49
N VAL A 239 5.12 12.71 7.16
CA VAL A 239 6.24 11.80 6.96
C VAL A 239 7.39 12.10 7.92
N TYR A 240 7.97 11.06 8.48
CA TYR A 240 9.26 11.05 9.15
C TYR A 240 10.27 10.32 8.29
N PHE A 241 11.45 10.90 8.09
CA PHE A 241 12.56 10.21 7.43
C PHE A 241 13.52 9.62 8.48
N ARG A 242 14.06 8.45 8.17
CA ARG A 242 15.02 7.81 9.06
C ARG A 242 16.38 8.46 8.89
N ASN A 243 16.97 8.89 10.00
CA ASN A 243 18.31 9.45 10.06
C ASN A 243 19.37 8.32 10.02
N GLU A 244 20.64 8.67 9.75
CA GLU A 244 21.75 7.70 9.70
C GLU A 244 22.00 7.02 11.06
N ASP A 245 21.71 7.67 12.15
CA ASP A 245 21.79 7.13 13.52
C ASP A 245 20.60 6.23 13.91
N GLY A 246 19.63 6.07 13.00
CA GLY A 246 18.44 5.26 13.20
C GLY A 246 17.26 5.98 13.87
N THR A 247 17.42 7.23 14.29
CA THR A 247 16.34 8.07 14.82
C THR A 247 15.42 8.56 13.68
N TRP A 248 14.30 9.20 14.05
CA TRP A 248 13.38 9.82 13.10
C TRP A 248 13.63 11.33 12.99
N SER A 249 13.45 11.88 11.81
CA SER A 249 13.40 13.33 11.59
C SER A 249 12.22 13.97 12.33
N LYS A 250 12.11 15.29 12.29
CA LYS A 250 10.85 15.95 12.62
C LYS A 250 9.75 15.58 11.62
N PRO A 251 8.46 15.57 12.03
CA PRO A 251 7.34 15.30 11.13
C PRO A 251 7.23 16.39 10.06
N MET A 252 7.06 16.00 8.82
CA MET A 252 6.82 16.90 7.70
C MET A 252 5.44 16.63 7.10
N ASN A 253 4.60 17.67 7.03
CA ASN A 253 3.30 17.59 6.39
C ASN A 253 3.45 17.35 4.88
N LEU A 254 2.66 16.46 4.28
CA LEU A 254 2.74 16.15 2.84
C LEU A 254 2.25 17.31 1.94
N GLY A 255 1.73 18.38 2.53
CA GLY A 255 1.35 19.60 1.84
C GLY A 255 -0.05 19.56 1.20
N PRO A 256 -0.51 20.72 0.69
CA PRO A 256 -1.93 20.95 0.37
C PRO A 256 -2.46 20.19 -0.85
N LYS A 257 -1.61 19.50 -1.59
CA LYS A 257 -2.05 18.60 -2.67
C LYS A 257 -2.55 17.26 -2.13
N ILE A 258 -1.94 16.80 -1.05
CA ILE A 258 -2.30 15.56 -0.36
C ILE A 258 -3.30 15.87 0.74
N ASN A 259 -2.90 16.74 1.68
CA ASN A 259 -3.68 17.13 2.84
C ASN A 259 -4.62 18.28 2.47
N THR A 260 -5.92 18.02 2.52
CA THR A 260 -6.95 18.98 2.11
C THR A 260 -7.75 19.46 3.33
N LYS A 261 -8.89 20.07 3.14
CA LYS A 261 -9.83 20.41 4.22
C LYS A 261 -10.59 19.19 4.77
N PHE A 262 -10.41 18.03 4.19
CA PHE A 262 -10.97 16.75 4.63
C PHE A 262 -9.96 15.98 5.49
N SER A 263 -10.36 14.84 6.03
CA SER A 263 -9.44 13.99 6.78
C SER A 263 -8.77 12.98 5.87
N GLU A 264 -7.45 13.08 5.70
CA GLU A 264 -6.62 12.06 5.07
C GLU A 264 -6.11 11.08 6.13
N LYS A 265 -6.36 9.77 5.92
CA LYS A 265 -6.14 8.72 6.93
C LYS A 265 -5.51 7.46 6.34
N THR A 266 -4.99 6.63 7.23
CA THR A 266 -4.54 5.26 6.93
C THR A 266 -3.63 5.17 5.71
N PRO A 267 -2.52 5.93 5.68
CA PRO A 267 -1.59 5.88 4.55
C PRO A 267 -0.96 4.50 4.42
N THR A 268 -0.84 4.01 3.19
CA THR A 268 -0.14 2.76 2.87
C THR A 268 0.69 2.93 1.60
N ILE A 269 1.78 2.19 1.48
CA ILE A 269 2.65 2.20 0.30
C ILE A 269 2.58 0.84 -0.38
N THR A 270 2.54 0.84 -1.71
CA THR A 270 2.65 -0.40 -2.48
C THR A 270 3.96 -1.14 -2.18
N PRO A 271 4.00 -2.48 -2.25
CA PRO A 271 5.20 -3.27 -1.96
C PRO A 271 6.44 -2.92 -2.81
N ASP A 272 6.23 -2.40 -4.03
CA ASP A 272 7.29 -1.88 -4.91
C ASP A 272 7.76 -0.47 -4.54
N GLY A 273 7.04 0.22 -3.64
CA GLY A 273 7.36 1.57 -3.17
C GLY A 273 6.90 2.70 -4.11
N GLU A 274 6.13 2.42 -5.16
CA GLU A 274 5.83 3.40 -6.20
C GLU A 274 4.64 4.32 -5.88
N TYR A 275 3.63 3.83 -5.13
CA TYR A 275 2.39 4.60 -4.88
C TYR A 275 2.03 4.64 -3.41
N LEU A 276 1.64 5.84 -2.99
CA LEU A 276 0.97 6.10 -1.72
C LEU A 276 -0.54 5.98 -1.94
N PHE A 277 -1.19 5.19 -1.11
CA PHE A 277 -2.63 5.09 -0.97
C PHE A 277 -3.07 5.66 0.37
N PHE A 278 -4.23 6.28 0.42
CA PHE A 278 -4.83 6.80 1.65
C PHE A 278 -6.35 6.96 1.50
N ALA A 279 -7.07 6.89 2.60
CA ALA A 279 -8.48 7.24 2.64
C ALA A 279 -8.63 8.77 2.79
N ARG A 280 -9.48 9.38 1.97
CA ARG A 280 -9.96 10.76 2.18
C ARG A 280 -11.40 10.70 2.63
N ASP A 281 -11.64 11.21 3.84
CA ASP A 281 -12.91 11.16 4.54
C ASP A 281 -13.62 12.51 4.40
N GLU A 282 -14.62 12.55 3.55
CA GLU A 282 -15.42 13.75 3.22
C GLU A 282 -16.77 13.79 3.95
N ARG A 283 -16.93 13.01 5.04
CA ARG A 283 -18.20 12.84 5.77
C ARG A 283 -18.81 14.12 6.31
N ASP A 284 -18.02 15.17 6.52
CA ASP A 284 -18.52 16.49 6.94
C ASP A 284 -19.36 17.17 5.86
N ILE A 285 -19.21 16.76 4.59
CA ILE A 285 -19.98 17.27 3.44
C ILE A 285 -21.06 16.27 3.05
N GLU A 286 -20.71 14.96 2.98
CA GLU A 286 -21.61 13.89 2.60
C GLU A 286 -21.42 12.69 3.54
N PRO A 287 -22.40 12.38 4.40
CA PRO A 287 -22.31 11.26 5.34
C PRO A 287 -22.02 9.95 4.63
N GLY A 288 -21.01 9.21 5.12
CA GLY A 288 -20.60 7.93 4.54
C GLY A 288 -19.63 7.99 3.37
N LEU A 289 -19.21 9.19 2.94
CA LEU A 289 -18.25 9.31 1.83
C LEU A 289 -16.80 9.27 2.35
N SER A 290 -16.11 8.17 2.09
CA SER A 290 -14.65 8.05 2.24
C SER A 290 -14.13 7.16 1.12
N ASN A 291 -13.31 7.73 0.25
CA ASN A 291 -12.75 7.03 -0.91
C ASN A 291 -11.24 6.81 -0.77
N ILE A 292 -10.75 5.72 -1.34
CA ILE A 292 -9.32 5.50 -1.47
C ILE A 292 -8.76 6.39 -2.58
N HIS A 293 -7.78 7.20 -2.24
CA HIS A 293 -6.98 8.00 -3.17
C HIS A 293 -5.59 7.40 -3.30
N TRP A 294 -4.96 7.65 -4.43
CA TRP A 294 -3.59 7.23 -4.69
C TRP A 294 -2.80 8.29 -5.43
N VAL A 295 -1.47 8.28 -5.24
CA VAL A 295 -0.53 9.24 -5.81
C VAL A 295 0.86 8.62 -5.89
N SER A 296 1.73 9.11 -6.79
CA SER A 296 3.13 8.68 -6.83
C SER A 296 3.86 9.04 -5.52
N THR A 297 4.66 8.12 -4.98
CA THR A 297 5.52 8.35 -3.80
C THR A 297 6.59 9.43 -4.03
N THR A 298 6.78 9.89 -5.26
CA THR A 298 7.60 11.07 -5.57
C THR A 298 7.19 12.30 -4.74
N VAL A 299 5.91 12.40 -4.31
CA VAL A 299 5.47 13.48 -3.40
C VAL A 299 6.18 13.42 -2.05
N ILE A 300 6.51 12.21 -1.56
CA ILE A 300 7.24 11.97 -0.32
C ILE A 300 8.72 12.26 -0.55
N GLU A 301 9.31 11.72 -1.63
CA GLU A 301 10.72 11.90 -1.93
C GLU A 301 11.10 13.36 -2.16
N ASN A 302 10.20 14.18 -2.69
CA ASN A 302 10.41 15.63 -2.84
C ASN A 302 10.55 16.38 -1.51
N LEU A 303 10.11 15.79 -0.39
CA LEU A 303 10.26 16.33 0.95
C LEU A 303 11.52 15.83 1.66
N ARG A 304 12.19 14.80 1.12
CA ARG A 304 13.37 14.20 1.75
C ARG A 304 14.46 15.27 1.93
N PRO A 305 14.98 15.45 3.15
CA PRO A 305 16.08 16.37 3.40
C PRO A 305 17.27 16.05 2.48
N LYS A 306 17.77 17.05 1.79
CA LYS A 306 19.02 16.90 0.99
C LYS A 306 20.14 16.63 2.00
N GLN A 307 20.85 15.54 1.84
CA GLN A 307 22.11 15.34 2.56
C GLN A 307 22.98 16.56 2.27
N GLN A 308 23.33 17.32 3.32
CA GLN A 308 24.27 18.41 3.17
C GLN A 308 25.58 17.76 2.74
N GLY A 309 25.97 18.02 1.50
CA GLY A 309 27.16 17.44 0.89
C GLY A 309 28.40 17.65 1.79
N GLN A 310 29.13 16.56 1.97
CA GLN A 310 30.49 16.60 2.47
C GLN A 310 31.38 17.41 1.54
#